data_a9dcb946a5a33e67dafe591a469c57c1
#
_entry.id   a9dcb946a5a33e67dafe591a469c57c1
#
_cell.length_a   1.000
_cell.length_b   1.000
_cell.length_c   1.000
_cell.angle_alpha   90.00
_cell.angle_beta   90.00
_cell.angle_gamma   90.00
#
_symmetry.space_group_name_H-M   'P 1'
#
loop_
_entity.id
_entity.type
_entity.pdbx_description
1 polymer ?
#
loop_
_entity_poly.entity_id
_entity_poly.type
_entity_poly.pdbx_seq_one_letter_code
_entity_poly.pdbx_strand_id
1 'polypeptide(L)'
;LREFYVGRRIRLKDNLLTVVKCGLENRRISAREITIYTKSPIVAYITERDGKTTFFSPGEEMFYSLVVTNARRKRQSFYGAADDLTVTPVENAVWRKQVTRFKDTRITAWDGRFRLSGSEEMLNFLYHTGLGAKNSQGFGMFELLNAHNGKNLVPERSASSKAES
;
A
#
# COMPACT_ATOMS: atom_id res chain seq x y z
N LEU A 1 7.20 1.92 24.94
CA LEU A 1 7.52 1.32 23.62
C LEU A 1 8.81 1.93 23.04
N ARG A 2 8.96 3.25 23.05
CA ARG A 2 10.12 3.94 22.44
C ARG A 2 11.44 3.53 23.10
N GLU A 3 11.50 3.51 24.43
CA GLU A 3 12.69 3.14 25.22
C GLU A 3 13.05 1.65 25.08
N PHE A 4 12.06 0.80 24.79
CA PHE A 4 12.29 -0.65 24.67
C PHE A 4 12.94 -1.07 23.34
N TYR A 5 12.74 -0.31 22.26
CA TYR A 5 13.22 -0.69 20.93
C TYR A 5 14.43 0.10 20.42
N VAL A 6 14.61 1.35 20.81
CA VAL A 6 15.76 2.17 20.36
C VAL A 6 17.06 1.59 20.87
N GLY A 7 18.05 1.48 20.00
CA GLY A 7 19.34 0.86 20.28
C GLY A 7 19.38 -0.66 20.10
N ARG A 8 18.23 -1.34 19.93
CA ARG A 8 18.23 -2.79 19.68
C ARG A 8 18.78 -3.12 18.32
N ARG A 9 19.51 -4.24 18.26
CA ARG A 9 20.05 -4.81 17.04
C ARG A 9 19.08 -5.88 16.51
N ILE A 10 18.74 -5.78 15.22
CA ILE A 10 17.89 -6.73 14.52
C ILE A 10 18.68 -7.30 13.35
N ARG A 11 18.77 -8.61 13.27
CA ARG A 11 19.39 -9.29 12.14
C ARG A 11 18.34 -9.56 11.06
N LEU A 12 18.58 -9.03 9.85
CA LEU A 12 17.80 -9.33 8.65
C LEU A 12 18.74 -9.98 7.61
N LYS A 13 18.67 -11.31 7.52
CA LYS A 13 19.64 -12.13 6.76
C LYS A 13 21.07 -11.81 7.22
N ASP A 14 21.90 -11.34 6.30
CA ASP A 14 23.31 -11.02 6.55
C ASP A 14 23.54 -9.60 7.11
N ASN A 15 22.48 -8.79 7.18
CA ASN A 15 22.56 -7.42 7.66
C ASN A 15 22.23 -7.33 9.16
N LEU A 16 23.05 -6.60 9.89
CA LEU A 16 22.79 -6.22 11.27
C LEU A 16 22.34 -4.76 11.31
N LEU A 17 21.10 -4.55 11.68
CA LEU A 17 20.46 -3.23 11.75
C LEU A 17 20.34 -2.78 13.20
N THR A 18 20.56 -1.49 13.46
CA THR A 18 20.28 -0.89 14.78
C THR A 18 19.03 -0.01 14.66
N VAL A 19 18.09 -0.18 15.57
CA VAL A 19 16.88 0.67 15.63
C VAL A 19 17.30 2.05 16.16
N VAL A 20 17.32 3.04 15.29
CA VAL A 20 17.70 4.42 15.64
C VAL A 20 16.52 5.27 16.09
N LYS A 21 15.30 4.91 15.65
CA LYS A 21 14.07 5.62 16.02
C LYS A 21 12.89 4.66 16.00
N CYS A 22 12.03 4.78 17.00
CA CYS A 22 10.74 4.11 17.06
C CYS A 22 9.68 5.13 17.43
N GLY A 23 8.54 5.10 16.77
CA GLY A 23 7.38 5.95 17.05
C GLY A 23 6.09 5.19 16.82
N LEU A 24 5.07 5.52 17.60
CA LEU A 24 3.71 5.05 17.36
C LEU A 24 2.97 6.13 16.57
N GLU A 25 2.49 5.80 15.41
CA GLU A 25 1.60 6.66 14.64
C GLU A 25 0.16 6.31 15.01
N ASN A 26 -0.49 7.20 15.76
CA ASN A 26 -1.90 7.05 16.13
C ASN A 26 -2.74 8.03 15.30
N ARG A 27 -2.77 7.82 14.00
CA ARG A 27 -3.54 8.65 13.08
C ARG A 27 -4.92 8.04 12.89
N ARG A 28 -5.97 8.81 13.20
CA ARG A 28 -7.35 8.44 12.94
C ARG A 28 -7.89 9.26 11.77
N ILE A 29 -8.56 8.58 10.87
CA ILE A 29 -9.28 9.19 9.75
C ILE A 29 -10.70 9.51 10.22
N SER A 30 -11.06 10.79 10.21
CA SER A 30 -12.39 11.30 10.54
C SER A 30 -13.04 11.98 9.32
N ALA A 31 -12.92 11.33 8.16
CA ALA A 31 -13.47 11.78 6.89
C ALA A 31 -14.02 10.59 6.12
N ARG A 32 -15.03 10.83 5.28
CA ARG A 32 -15.63 9.83 4.40
C ARG A 32 -15.00 9.78 3.00
N GLU A 33 -14.16 10.74 2.69
CA GLU A 33 -13.36 10.77 1.48
C GLU A 33 -11.93 11.22 1.80
N ILE A 34 -10.97 10.49 1.26
CA ILE A 34 -9.54 10.77 1.43
C ILE A 34 -8.81 10.59 0.11
N THR A 35 -7.77 11.37 -0.08
CA THR A 35 -6.78 11.12 -1.14
C THR A 35 -5.54 10.51 -0.51
N ILE A 36 -5.04 9.46 -1.14
CA ILE A 36 -3.88 8.71 -0.67
C ILE A 36 -2.76 8.69 -1.71
N TYR A 37 -1.55 8.41 -1.24
CA TYR A 37 -0.47 7.94 -2.09
C TYR A 37 0.13 6.66 -1.51
N THR A 38 0.57 5.77 -2.39
CA THR A 38 1.11 4.48 -1.99
C THR A 38 2.54 4.62 -1.46
N LYS A 39 2.81 3.97 -0.33
CA LYS A 39 4.17 3.77 0.24
C LYS A 39 4.76 2.44 -0.23
N SER A 40 3.89 1.49 -0.49
CA SER A 40 4.21 0.26 -1.20
C SER A 40 3.14 -0.03 -2.26
N PRO A 41 3.51 -0.65 -3.38
CA PRO A 41 2.61 -0.77 -4.53
C PRO A 41 1.39 -1.65 -4.24
N ILE A 42 0.28 -1.35 -4.91
CA ILE A 42 -0.98 -2.10 -4.79
C ILE A 42 -0.96 -3.26 -5.78
N VAL A 43 -1.35 -4.43 -5.31
CA VAL A 43 -1.53 -5.65 -6.13
C VAL A 43 -3.02 -5.92 -6.31
N ALA A 44 -3.43 -6.06 -7.58
CA ALA A 44 -4.74 -6.56 -7.97
C ALA A 44 -4.56 -7.69 -8.98
N TYR A 45 -5.10 -8.88 -8.68
CA TYR A 45 -4.93 -10.04 -9.54
C TYR A 45 -6.08 -11.03 -9.40
N ILE A 46 -6.23 -11.88 -10.41
CA ILE A 46 -7.07 -13.07 -10.41
C ILE A 46 -6.17 -14.27 -10.70
N THR A 47 -6.41 -15.38 -10.01
CA THR A 47 -5.83 -16.67 -10.34
C THR A 47 -6.96 -17.57 -10.86
N GLU A 48 -6.83 -18.02 -12.08
CA GLU A 48 -7.77 -18.93 -12.76
C GLU A 48 -7.63 -20.37 -12.22
N ARG A 49 -8.60 -21.22 -12.56
CA ARG A 49 -8.60 -22.62 -12.09
C ARG A 49 -7.41 -23.44 -12.57
N ASP A 50 -6.84 -23.08 -13.71
CA ASP A 50 -5.62 -23.67 -14.28
C ASP A 50 -4.33 -23.18 -13.60
N GLY A 51 -4.44 -22.30 -12.60
CA GLY A 51 -3.30 -21.73 -11.87
C GLY A 51 -2.70 -20.48 -12.50
N LYS A 52 -3.16 -20.07 -13.69
CA LYS A 52 -2.69 -18.86 -14.35
C LYS A 52 -3.11 -17.62 -13.56
N THR A 53 -2.15 -16.72 -13.29
CA THR A 53 -2.39 -15.48 -12.57
C THR A 53 -2.27 -14.28 -13.50
N THR A 54 -3.34 -13.49 -13.58
CA THR A 54 -3.40 -12.23 -14.33
C THR A 54 -3.42 -11.06 -13.38
N PHE A 55 -2.50 -10.10 -13.57
CA PHE A 55 -2.39 -8.88 -12.79
C PHE A 55 -2.98 -7.72 -13.57
N PHE A 56 -3.76 -6.87 -12.89
CA PHE A 56 -4.46 -5.73 -13.49
C PHE A 56 -3.79 -4.42 -13.10
N SER A 57 -3.84 -3.45 -14.04
CA SER A 57 -3.30 -2.10 -13.88
C SER A 57 -4.39 -1.10 -13.48
N PRO A 58 -4.05 0.06 -12.88
CA PRO A 58 -5.02 1.11 -12.60
C PRO A 58 -5.68 1.75 -13.84
N GLY A 59 -5.21 1.44 -15.04
CA GLY A 59 -5.88 1.80 -16.30
C GLY A 59 -7.08 0.91 -16.64
N GLU A 60 -7.29 -0.17 -15.88
CA GLU A 60 -8.33 -1.17 -16.12
C GLU A 60 -9.36 -1.12 -14.98
N GLU A 61 -10.64 -1.12 -15.32
CA GLU A 61 -11.73 -1.10 -14.35
C GLU A 61 -11.69 -2.29 -13.36
N MET A 62 -11.24 -3.43 -13.85
CA MET A 62 -11.06 -4.64 -13.04
C MET A 62 -10.11 -4.43 -11.86
N PHE A 63 -9.10 -3.57 -11.98
CA PHE A 63 -8.20 -3.23 -10.88
C PHE A 63 -8.97 -2.71 -9.67
N TYR A 64 -9.85 -1.75 -9.87
CA TYR A 64 -10.64 -1.12 -8.81
C TYR A 64 -11.63 -2.08 -8.20
N SER A 65 -12.31 -2.85 -9.04
CA SER A 65 -13.25 -3.89 -8.60
C SER A 65 -12.58 -4.91 -7.68
N LEU A 66 -11.40 -5.38 -8.03
CA LEU A 66 -10.62 -6.34 -7.23
C LEU A 66 -10.11 -5.74 -5.91
N VAL A 67 -9.66 -4.48 -5.94
CA VAL A 67 -9.20 -3.78 -4.74
C VAL A 67 -10.36 -3.59 -3.76
N VAL A 68 -11.53 -3.17 -4.23
CA VAL A 68 -12.73 -3.01 -3.42
C VAL A 68 -13.22 -4.36 -2.87
N THR A 69 -13.31 -5.37 -3.71
CA THR A 69 -13.74 -6.72 -3.30
C THR A 69 -12.82 -7.30 -2.23
N ASN A 70 -11.51 -7.15 -2.40
CA ASN A 70 -10.53 -7.60 -1.41
C ASN A 70 -10.68 -6.85 -0.08
N ALA A 71 -10.86 -5.54 -0.12
CA ALA A 71 -11.07 -4.72 1.07
C ALA A 71 -12.33 -5.14 1.85
N ARG A 72 -13.45 -5.31 1.15
CA ARG A 72 -14.72 -5.76 1.73
C ARG A 72 -14.59 -7.15 2.36
N ARG A 73 -13.97 -8.12 1.68
CA ARG A 73 -13.74 -9.47 2.22
C ARG A 73 -12.89 -9.43 3.48
N LYS A 74 -11.82 -8.65 3.50
CA LYS A 74 -11.00 -8.47 4.70
C LYS A 74 -11.83 -7.91 5.85
N ARG A 75 -12.55 -6.82 5.63
CA ARG A 75 -13.38 -6.17 6.64
C ARG A 75 -14.43 -7.12 7.19
N GLN A 76 -15.12 -7.84 6.33
CA GLN A 76 -16.12 -8.84 6.70
C GLN A 76 -15.52 -9.98 7.55
N SER A 77 -14.32 -10.44 7.20
CA SER A 77 -13.65 -11.51 7.97
C SER A 77 -13.26 -11.08 9.39
N PHE A 78 -12.98 -9.79 9.62
CA PHE A 78 -12.59 -9.28 10.93
C PHE A 78 -13.78 -8.82 11.79
N TYR A 79 -14.82 -8.26 11.17
CA TYR A 79 -15.89 -7.57 11.90
C TYR A 79 -17.30 -8.03 11.53
N GLY A 80 -17.44 -9.01 10.63
CA GLY A 80 -18.74 -9.53 10.21
C GLY A 80 -19.58 -8.58 9.36
N ALA A 81 -19.05 -7.40 9.00
CA ALA A 81 -19.73 -6.39 8.20
C ALA A 81 -18.87 -5.98 6.99
N ALA A 82 -19.53 -5.73 5.87
CA ALA A 82 -18.92 -5.13 4.69
C ALA A 82 -19.46 -3.70 4.53
N ASP A 83 -18.59 -2.74 4.76
CA ASP A 83 -18.90 -1.32 4.59
C ASP A 83 -18.76 -0.91 3.12
N ASP A 84 -19.41 0.19 2.75
CA ASP A 84 -19.24 0.79 1.43
C ASP A 84 -17.82 1.32 1.25
N LEU A 85 -17.27 1.03 0.08
CA LEU A 85 -15.98 1.52 -0.35
C LEU A 85 -16.01 1.77 -1.84
N THR A 86 -15.51 2.91 -2.25
CA THR A 86 -15.16 3.24 -3.63
C THR A 86 -13.70 3.62 -3.71
N VAL A 87 -13.02 3.13 -4.73
CA VAL A 87 -11.62 3.49 -5.04
C VAL A 87 -11.60 4.00 -6.47
N THR A 88 -11.08 5.20 -6.67
CA THR A 88 -10.98 5.84 -7.99
C THR A 88 -9.61 6.44 -8.21
N PRO A 89 -9.17 6.61 -9.46
CA PRO A 89 -7.98 7.39 -9.75
C PRO A 89 -8.18 8.85 -9.35
N VAL A 90 -7.12 9.55 -8.97
CA VAL A 90 -7.15 11.01 -8.95
C VAL A 90 -7.00 11.54 -10.38
N GLU A 91 -7.49 12.75 -10.61
CA GLU A 91 -7.32 13.44 -11.90
C GLU A 91 -5.84 13.55 -12.27
N ASN A 92 -5.51 13.28 -13.54
CA ASN A 92 -4.13 13.24 -14.06
C ASN A 92 -3.19 12.31 -13.28
N ALA A 93 -3.72 11.20 -12.74
CA ALA A 93 -2.91 10.24 -12.00
C ALA A 93 -1.82 9.62 -12.89
N VAL A 94 -0.60 9.64 -12.37
CA VAL A 94 0.52 8.89 -12.95
C VAL A 94 0.75 7.65 -12.09
N TRP A 95 0.76 6.49 -12.71
CA TRP A 95 1.02 5.21 -12.04
C TRP A 95 2.36 4.64 -12.45
N ARG A 96 3.07 4.11 -11.48
CA ARG A 96 4.35 3.45 -11.72
C ARG A 96 4.22 1.95 -11.51
N LYS A 97 4.49 1.20 -12.57
CA LYS A 97 4.55 -0.27 -12.53
C LYS A 97 5.78 -0.71 -11.74
N GLN A 98 5.56 -1.61 -10.81
CA GLN A 98 6.59 -2.33 -10.07
C GLN A 98 6.47 -3.82 -10.37
N VAL A 99 7.61 -4.46 -10.61
CA VAL A 99 7.66 -5.91 -10.79
C VAL A 99 8.66 -6.47 -9.81
N THR A 100 8.21 -7.36 -8.94
CA THR A 100 9.07 -8.06 -8.00
C THR A 100 8.93 -9.56 -8.17
N ARG A 101 9.95 -10.30 -7.74
CA ARG A 101 9.94 -11.77 -7.74
C ARG A 101 9.91 -12.26 -6.31
N PHE A 102 8.90 -13.08 -6.00
CA PHE A 102 8.81 -13.77 -4.73
C PHE A 102 8.79 -15.27 -4.99
N LYS A 103 9.85 -15.97 -4.59
CA LYS A 103 10.12 -17.35 -5.01
C LYS A 103 10.09 -17.41 -6.55
N ASP A 104 9.30 -18.31 -7.12
CA ASP A 104 9.16 -18.48 -8.57
C ASP A 104 8.03 -17.63 -9.18
N THR A 105 7.29 -16.88 -8.35
CA THR A 105 6.18 -16.05 -8.80
C THR A 105 6.62 -14.62 -9.07
N ARG A 106 6.32 -14.15 -10.27
CA ARG A 106 6.48 -12.75 -10.66
C ARG A 106 5.23 -11.97 -10.28
N ILE A 107 5.37 -10.98 -9.41
CA ILE A 107 4.26 -10.14 -8.92
C ILE A 107 4.36 -8.79 -9.60
N THR A 108 3.28 -8.38 -10.27
CA THR A 108 3.12 -7.04 -10.81
C THR A 108 2.23 -6.21 -9.89
N ALA A 109 2.66 -5.01 -9.56
CA ALA A 109 1.98 -4.11 -8.65
C ALA A 109 2.15 -2.65 -9.11
N TRP A 110 1.38 -1.71 -8.54
CA TRP A 110 1.31 -0.35 -9.02
C TRP A 110 1.37 0.66 -7.89
N ASP A 111 2.28 1.62 -8.01
CA ASP A 111 2.32 2.82 -7.18
C ASP A 111 1.50 3.93 -7.82
N GLY A 112 0.92 4.78 -6.98
CA GLY A 112 0.17 5.94 -7.47
C GLY A 112 -0.62 6.67 -6.40
N ARG A 113 -1.49 7.56 -6.88
CA ARG A 113 -2.42 8.31 -6.06
C ARG A 113 -3.84 7.85 -6.36
N PHE A 114 -4.63 7.69 -5.32
CA PHE A 114 -6.00 7.21 -5.41
C PHE A 114 -6.89 8.02 -4.48
N ARG A 115 -8.17 8.10 -4.84
CA ARG A 115 -9.23 8.62 -3.97
C ARG A 115 -10.02 7.44 -3.42
N LEU A 116 -10.22 7.44 -2.10
CA LEU A 116 -11.02 6.45 -1.40
C LEU A 116 -12.20 7.15 -0.76
N SER A 117 -13.40 6.61 -0.97
CA SER A 117 -14.64 7.07 -0.33
C SER A 117 -15.32 5.89 0.34
N GLY A 118 -15.75 6.07 1.60
CA GLY A 118 -16.38 5.03 2.38
C GLY A 118 -16.69 5.46 3.81
N SER A 119 -17.08 4.50 4.68
CA SER A 119 -17.24 4.79 6.10
C SER A 119 -15.90 5.10 6.76
N GLU A 120 -15.91 5.89 7.84
CA GLU A 120 -14.69 6.17 8.61
C GLU A 120 -14.05 4.89 9.12
N GLU A 121 -14.87 3.94 9.54
CA GLU A 121 -14.45 2.62 10.02
C GLU A 121 -13.72 1.83 8.92
N MET A 122 -14.25 1.84 7.69
CA MET A 122 -13.63 1.19 6.54
C MET A 122 -12.29 1.84 6.18
N LEU A 123 -12.24 3.16 6.13
CA LEU A 123 -11.03 3.89 5.80
C LEU A 123 -9.92 3.71 6.85
N ASN A 124 -10.28 3.74 8.14
CA ASN A 124 -9.35 3.43 9.23
C ASN A 124 -8.87 1.98 9.18
N PHE A 125 -9.77 1.03 8.91
CA PHE A 125 -9.41 -0.37 8.73
C PHE A 125 -8.38 -0.56 7.62
N LEU A 126 -8.59 0.08 6.48
CA LEU A 126 -7.65 0.00 5.35
C LEU A 126 -6.31 0.69 5.65
N TYR A 127 -6.33 1.78 6.42
CA TYR A 127 -5.10 2.44 6.86
C TYR A 127 -4.19 1.51 7.67
N HIS A 128 -4.78 0.64 8.49
CA HIS A 128 -4.03 -0.34 9.29
C HIS A 128 -3.73 -1.65 8.58
N THR A 129 -4.54 -2.06 7.60
CA THR A 129 -4.42 -3.38 6.96
C THR A 129 -3.88 -3.34 5.53
N GLY A 130 -3.80 -2.15 4.93
CA GLY A 130 -3.37 -1.94 3.55
C GLY A 130 -4.48 -2.16 2.51
N LEU A 131 -4.21 -1.74 1.28
CA LEU A 131 -5.12 -1.76 0.13
C LEU A 131 -4.69 -2.83 -0.88
N GLY A 132 -5.67 -3.49 -1.52
CA GLY A 132 -5.41 -4.57 -2.47
C GLY A 132 -4.97 -5.87 -1.81
N ALA A 133 -4.31 -6.73 -2.57
CA ALA A 133 -3.90 -8.07 -2.16
C ALA A 133 -2.45 -8.12 -1.66
N LYS A 134 -2.06 -9.25 -1.05
CA LYS A 134 -0.69 -9.56 -0.60
C LYS A 134 -0.14 -8.59 0.46
N ASN A 135 -1.00 -8.00 1.31
CA ASN A 135 -0.58 -7.05 2.35
C ASN A 135 0.42 -7.66 3.34
N SER A 136 0.29 -8.94 3.70
CA SER A 136 1.25 -9.66 4.55
C SER A 136 2.66 -9.78 3.95
N GLN A 137 2.79 -9.53 2.65
CA GLN A 137 4.06 -9.50 1.92
C GLN A 137 4.60 -8.06 1.74
N GLY A 138 3.99 -7.07 2.41
CA GLY A 138 4.41 -5.68 2.38
C GLY A 138 3.82 -4.83 1.26
N PHE A 139 2.79 -5.30 0.56
CA PHE A 139 2.10 -4.55 -0.48
C PHE A 139 0.93 -3.73 0.08
N GLY A 140 0.58 -2.64 -0.61
CA GLY A 140 -0.64 -1.87 -0.38
C GLY A 140 -0.62 -0.91 0.80
N MET A 141 0.55 -0.60 1.36
CA MET A 141 0.68 0.46 2.36
C MET A 141 0.50 1.83 1.71
N PHE A 142 -0.18 2.74 2.37
CA PHE A 142 -0.39 4.09 1.87
C PHE A 142 -0.35 5.14 2.98
N GLU A 143 -0.19 6.39 2.58
CA GLU A 143 -0.34 7.57 3.44
C GLU A 143 -1.39 8.53 2.88
N LEU A 144 -1.95 9.34 3.78
CA LEU A 144 -2.90 10.39 3.41
C LEU A 144 -2.18 11.56 2.76
N LEU A 145 -2.70 12.01 1.62
CA LEU A 145 -2.33 13.32 1.08
C LEU A 145 -3.13 14.38 1.83
N ASN A 146 -2.45 15.14 2.69
CA ASN A 146 -3.07 16.29 3.34
C ASN A 146 -3.36 17.36 2.29
N ALA A 147 -4.57 17.91 2.30
CA ALA A 147 -4.99 19.01 1.41
C ALA A 147 -4.14 20.30 1.58
N HIS A 148 -3.24 20.36 2.57
CA HIS A 148 -2.42 21.52 2.89
C HIS A 148 -0.97 21.48 2.40
N ASN A 149 -0.49 20.41 1.79
CA ASN A 149 0.86 20.35 1.22
C ASN A 149 0.83 20.12 -0.30
N GLY A 150 0.41 21.17 -1.02
CA GLY A 150 0.58 21.29 -2.47
C GLY A 150 2.05 21.46 -2.91
N LYS A 151 3.02 20.92 -2.18
CA LYS A 151 4.41 20.83 -2.61
C LYS A 151 4.75 19.40 -2.98
N ASN A 152 5.02 19.21 -4.25
CA ASN A 152 5.57 18.02 -4.86
C ASN A 152 6.78 17.51 -4.05
N LEU A 153 6.60 16.46 -3.27
CA LEU A 153 7.68 15.63 -2.80
C LEU A 153 7.55 14.28 -3.50
N VAL A 154 8.04 14.23 -4.71
CA VAL A 154 8.61 13.00 -5.25
C VAL A 154 9.89 12.78 -4.45
N PRO A 155 10.05 11.72 -3.66
CA PRO A 155 11.34 11.44 -3.05
C PRO A 155 12.31 11.09 -4.17
N GLU A 156 13.24 11.99 -4.46
CA GLU A 156 14.44 11.66 -5.23
C GLU A 156 15.18 10.56 -4.45
N ARG A 157 15.11 9.34 -4.97
CA ARG A 157 16.07 8.32 -4.59
C ARG A 157 17.40 8.73 -5.21
N SER A 158 18.35 9.12 -4.36
CA SER A 158 19.74 9.32 -4.70
C SER A 158 20.23 8.19 -5.61
N ALA A 159 20.59 8.56 -6.81
CA ALA A 159 21.39 7.72 -7.68
C ALA A 159 22.69 7.41 -6.94
N SER A 160 22.89 6.15 -6.57
CA SER A 160 24.19 5.70 -6.08
C SER A 160 25.18 5.83 -7.22
N SER A 161 26.08 6.79 -7.07
CA SER A 161 27.24 6.98 -7.92
C SER A 161 27.99 5.66 -8.05
N LYS A 162 28.12 5.18 -9.29
CA LYS A 162 29.23 4.32 -9.65
C LYS A 162 30.50 5.12 -9.42
N ALA A 163 31.31 4.72 -8.47
CA ALA A 163 32.71 5.08 -8.42
C ALA A 163 33.47 4.07 -9.28
N GLU A 164 33.97 4.53 -10.40
CA GLU A 164 35.08 3.92 -11.13
C GLU A 164 36.37 4.08 -10.30
N SER A 165 37.07 3.02 -10.15
CA SER A 165 38.56 2.90 -10.30
C SER A 165 38.96 1.50 -9.96
#